data_42c65af30a733c2fb5be03759dac2e74
#
_entry.id   42c65af30a733c2fb5be03759dac2e74
#
_cell.length_a   1.000
_cell.length_b   1.000
_cell.length_c   1.000
_cell.angle_alpha   90.00
_cell.angle_beta   90.00
_cell.angle_gamma   90.00
#
_symmetry.space_group_name_H-M   'P 1'
#
loop_
_entity.id
_entity.type
_entity.pdbx_description
1 polymer ?
#
loop_
_entity_poly.entity_id
_entity_poly.type
_entity_poly.pdbx_seq_one_letter_code
_entity_poly.pdbx_strand_id
1 'polypeptide(L)' 'MSTPDVKLQAVLRSACPPSEEQRSRLTAFLEKKYQQSVELSWSEDKSILGGFRIELGT' A
#
# COMPACT_ATOMS: atom_id res chain seq x y z
N MET A 1 20.26 -1.22 20.32
CA MET A 1 19.13 -0.61 20.30
C MET A 1 18.40 -0.82 19.08
N SER A 2 17.31 -0.89 19.09
CA SER A 2 16.57 -1.22 17.94
C SER A 2 15.95 0.01 17.36
N THR A 3 15.91 0.05 16.09
CA THR A 3 15.10 1.03 15.47
C THR A 3 13.66 0.68 15.76
N PRO A 4 12.85 1.65 15.98
CA PRO A 4 11.45 1.38 16.14
C PRO A 4 10.92 0.76 14.87
N ASP A 5 10.11 -0.24 15.02
CA ASP A 5 9.50 -0.90 13.89
C ASP A 5 8.36 -0.06 13.39
N VAL A 6 8.70 1.10 12.89
CA VAL A 6 7.69 1.96 12.33
C VAL A 6 7.56 1.64 10.85
N LYS A 7 6.49 0.96 10.51
CA LYS A 7 6.20 0.66 9.13
C LYS A 7 5.35 1.77 8.54
N LEU A 8 5.65 2.13 7.32
CA LEU A 8 4.82 3.08 6.62
C LEU A 8 3.48 2.43 6.31
N GLN A 9 2.41 3.06 6.76
CA GLN A 9 1.07 2.54 6.50
C GLN A 9 0.60 3.03 5.16
N ALA A 10 0.24 2.10 4.30
CA ALA A 10 -0.29 2.42 3.00
C ALA A 10 -1.63 1.71 2.82
N VAL A 11 -2.60 2.44 2.31
CA VAL A 11 -3.92 1.88 2.04
C VAL A 11 -4.18 1.97 0.55
N LEU A 12 -4.42 0.82 -0.05
CA LEU A 12 -4.80 0.77 -1.46
C LEU A 12 -6.32 0.73 -1.53
N ARG A 13 -6.89 1.71 -2.22
CA ARG A 13 -8.33 1.77 -2.43
C ARG A 13 -8.64 1.49 -3.87
N SER A 14 -9.57 0.59 -4.10
CA SER A 14 -10.01 0.26 -5.44
C SER A 14 -11.35 -0.45 -5.36
N ALA A 15 -12.04 -0.53 -6.50
CA ALA A 15 -13.32 -1.22 -6.54
C ALA A 15 -13.15 -2.72 -6.43
N CYS A 16 -12.01 -3.25 -6.87
CA CYS A 16 -11.74 -4.69 -6.82
C CYS A 16 -10.43 -4.93 -6.08
N PRO A 17 -10.34 -6.06 -5.36
CA PRO A 17 -9.09 -6.35 -4.66
C PRO A 17 -7.95 -6.60 -5.63
N PRO A 18 -6.74 -6.18 -5.28
CA PRO A 18 -5.58 -6.42 -6.12
C PRO A 18 -5.15 -7.88 -6.04
N SER A 19 -4.51 -8.36 -7.10
CA SER A 19 -3.92 -9.69 -7.07
C SER A 19 -2.68 -9.67 -6.18
N GLU A 20 -2.24 -10.86 -5.78
CA GLU A 20 -1.03 -10.94 -4.97
C GLU A 20 0.17 -10.32 -5.69
N GLU A 21 0.24 -10.54 -6.99
CA GLU A 21 1.34 -9.97 -7.77
C GLU A 21 1.30 -8.46 -7.75
N GLN A 22 0.11 -7.88 -7.90
CA GLN A 22 -0.01 -6.42 -7.85
C GLN A 22 0.35 -5.88 -6.47
N ARG A 23 -0.10 -6.56 -5.42
CA ARG A 23 0.24 -6.15 -4.07
C ARG A 23 1.75 -6.19 -3.83
N SER A 24 2.38 -7.27 -4.28
CA SER A 24 3.82 -7.40 -4.11
C SER A 24 4.56 -6.30 -4.84
N ARG A 25 4.14 -5.99 -6.05
CA ARG A 25 4.79 -4.94 -6.83
C ARG A 25 4.62 -3.58 -6.20
N LEU A 26 3.42 -3.29 -5.72
CA LEU A 26 3.15 -2.01 -5.08
C LEU A 26 3.94 -1.88 -3.78
N THR A 27 3.97 -2.94 -2.99
CA THR A 27 4.73 -2.93 -1.75
C THR A 27 6.20 -2.69 -2.03
N ALA A 28 6.75 -3.43 -2.98
CA ALA A 28 8.16 -3.27 -3.33
C ALA A 28 8.46 -1.87 -3.84
N PHE A 29 7.57 -1.34 -4.67
CA PHE A 29 7.74 0.01 -5.19
C PHE A 29 7.75 1.04 -4.08
N LEU A 30 6.82 0.92 -3.14
CA LEU A 30 6.73 1.87 -2.05
C LEU A 30 7.90 1.75 -1.10
N GLU A 31 8.34 0.52 -0.82
CA GLU A 31 9.49 0.31 0.04
C GLU A 31 10.75 0.89 -0.57
N LYS A 32 10.90 0.75 -1.87
CA LYS A 32 12.06 1.31 -2.55
C LYS A 32 11.98 2.83 -2.57
N LYS A 33 10.81 3.37 -2.80
CA LYS A 33 10.64 4.82 -2.91
C LYS A 33 10.88 5.51 -1.57
N TYR A 34 10.38 4.94 -0.50
CA TYR A 34 10.46 5.56 0.82
C TYR A 34 11.57 4.97 1.68
N GLN A 35 12.23 3.94 1.19
CA GLN A 35 13.37 3.31 1.86
C GLN A 35 13.04 2.87 3.28
N GLN A 36 11.86 2.29 3.44
CA GLN A 36 11.45 1.73 4.73
C GLN A 36 10.41 0.66 4.48
N SER A 37 10.16 -0.13 5.50
CA SER A 37 9.14 -1.16 5.41
C SER A 37 7.78 -0.53 5.23
N VAL A 38 6.96 -1.15 4.41
CA VAL A 38 5.62 -0.66 4.11
C VAL A 38 4.61 -1.75 4.41
N GLU A 39 3.57 -1.37 5.13
CA GLU A 39 2.45 -2.26 5.37
C GLU A 39 1.31 -1.83 4.47
N LEU A 40 1.01 -2.66 3.49
CA LEU A 40 -0.03 -2.35 2.52
C LEU A 40 -1.33 -3.03 2.92
N SER A 41 -2.37 -2.23 3.03
CA SER A 41 -3.72 -2.73 3.29
C SER A 41 -4.61 -2.41 2.10
N TRP A 42 -5.69 -3.16 1.95
CA TRP A 42 -6.65 -2.89 0.89
C TRP A 42 -7.98 -2.49 1.49
N SER A 43 -8.60 -1.50 0.89
CA SER A 43 -9.93 -1.06 1.26
C SER A 43 -10.77 -0.93 0.01
N GLU A 44 -11.97 -1.48 0.07
CA GLU A 44 -12.86 -1.39 -1.08
C GLU A 44 -13.44 0.01 -1.19
N ASP A 45 -13.43 0.56 -2.39
CA ASP A 45 -14.02 1.85 -2.66
C ASP A 45 -14.67 1.81 -4.03
N LYS A 46 -15.98 1.65 -4.04
CA LYS A 46 -16.72 1.50 -5.28
C LYS A 46 -16.83 2.80 -6.07
N SER A 47 -16.48 3.91 -5.46
CA SER A 47 -16.50 5.18 -6.19
C SER A 47 -15.31 5.33 -7.13
N ILE A 48 -14.30 4.50 -6.96
CA ILE A 48 -13.12 4.52 -7.82
C ILE A 48 -13.35 3.55 -8.97
N LEU A 49 -13.63 4.09 -10.14
CA LEU A 49 -13.92 3.29 -11.31
C LEU A 49 -12.67 3.21 -12.19
N GLY A 50 -12.23 1.99 -12.46
CA GLY A 50 -11.16 1.76 -13.41
C GLY A 50 -9.79 2.19 -12.97
N GLY A 51 -9.54 2.21 -11.66
CA GLY A 51 -8.22 2.59 -11.19
C GLY A 51 -8.05 2.26 -9.73
N PHE A 52 -7.07 2.90 -9.11
CA PHE A 52 -6.83 2.70 -7.69
C PHE A 52 -6.28 3.98 -7.09
N ARG A 53 -6.35 4.04 -5.78
CA ARG A 53 -5.84 5.17 -5.03
C ARG A 53 -4.99 4.64 -3.89
N ILE A 54 -3.83 5.25 -3.68
CA ILE A 54 -2.98 4.88 -2.57
C ILE A 54 -2.93 6.03 -1.59
N GLU A 55 -3.24 5.73 -0.33
CA GLU A 55 -3.18 6.70 0.75
C GLU A 55 -2.09 6.28 1.69
N LEU A 56 -1.24 7.22 2.05
CA LEU A 56 -0.16 6.96 2.99
C LEU A 56 -0.53 7.56 4.32
N GLY A 57 -0.48 6.71 5.35
CA GLY A 57 -0.72 7.18 6.71
C GLY A 57 0.59 7.48 7.41
N THR A 58 0.54 8.38 8.32
CA THR A 58 1.71 8.68 9.13
C THR A 58 1.50 8.25 10.56
#